data_711d7004264fe2ee638ce893a08d3138
#
_entry.id   711d7004264fe2ee638ce893a08d3138
#
_cell.length_a   1.000
_cell.length_b   1.000
_cell.length_c   1.000
_cell.angle_alpha   90.00
_cell.angle_beta   90.00
_cell.angle_gamma   90.00
#
_symmetry.space_group_name_H-M   'P 1'
#
loop_
_entity.id
_entity.type
_entity.pdbx_description
1 polymer ?
#
loop_
_entity_poly.entity_id
_entity_poly.type
_entity_poly.pdbx_seq_one_letter_code
_entity_poly.pdbx_strand_id
1 'polypeptide(L)'
;STHTKVMVMFTDGETTAGPNPNPVAAAARAQGIIIYCIGLIGADGVDPAVLNDWATDPDGSHVAITPDDAELEDLFADLAANISKPGATNIVLDEVVNPDFVITSIAMPTKGVASMISPTTLKWTIDRLGVTANEGATLEFFIKHVGTTPGTKLVNESITYTDDEHNLATFPEPTVQVDCGVIVTPEPCPAPVEVSLEGCQDSVVYNVGDVYLES
;
A
#
# COMPACT_ATOMS: atom_id res chain seq x y z
N SER A 1 -7.29 6.95 -5.35
CA SER A 1 -5.99 6.94 -6.02
C SER A 1 -4.99 7.62 -5.12
N THR A 2 -3.96 6.92 -4.69
CA THR A 2 -2.87 7.40 -3.81
C THR A 2 -1.71 8.03 -4.58
N HIS A 3 -1.79 8.10 -5.93
CA HIS A 3 -0.77 8.83 -6.71
C HIS A 3 -0.81 10.32 -6.44
N THR A 4 0.35 10.90 -6.21
CA THR A 4 0.52 12.35 -6.22
C THR A 4 0.09 12.88 -7.59
N LYS A 5 -0.96 13.69 -7.61
CA LYS A 5 -1.43 14.34 -8.83
C LYS A 5 -0.75 15.68 -8.95
N VAL A 6 -0.12 15.92 -10.07
CA VAL A 6 0.61 17.17 -10.32
C VAL A 6 0.10 17.80 -11.60
N MET A 7 -0.08 19.11 -11.57
CA MET A 7 -0.40 19.95 -12.73
C MET A 7 0.70 21.00 -12.88
N VAL A 8 1.25 21.12 -14.06
CA VAL A 8 2.21 22.17 -14.41
C VAL A 8 1.56 23.09 -15.42
N MET A 9 1.48 24.37 -15.12
CA MET A 9 0.87 25.39 -15.96
C MET A 9 1.94 26.37 -16.44
N PHE A 10 1.93 26.63 -17.74
CA PHE A 10 2.73 27.68 -18.37
C PHE A 10 1.77 28.75 -18.88
N THR A 11 1.82 29.95 -18.32
CA THR A 11 0.84 31.01 -18.62
C THR A 11 1.37 32.37 -18.21
N ASP A 12 0.80 33.44 -18.77
CA ASP A 12 0.97 34.80 -18.32
C ASP A 12 0.04 35.19 -17.15
N GLY A 13 -0.91 34.33 -16.80
CA GLY A 13 -1.91 34.58 -15.76
C GLY A 13 -3.14 35.36 -16.25
N GLU A 14 -3.19 35.77 -17.52
CA GLU A 14 -4.31 36.52 -18.04
C GLU A 14 -5.47 35.61 -18.49
N THR A 15 -6.68 35.91 -18.06
CA THR A 15 -7.89 35.25 -18.50
C THR A 15 -8.57 36.07 -19.57
N THR A 16 -8.30 35.76 -20.84
CA THR A 16 -8.85 36.51 -21.99
C THR A 16 -10.26 36.07 -22.36
N ALA A 17 -10.70 34.88 -21.98
CA ALA A 17 -12.05 34.36 -22.24
C ALA A 17 -12.42 33.24 -21.26
N GLY A 18 -13.70 33.09 -20.98
CA GLY A 18 -14.21 32.03 -20.13
C GLY A 18 -14.45 32.43 -18.67
N PRO A 19 -14.84 31.49 -17.79
CA PRO A 19 -15.07 31.76 -16.38
C PRO A 19 -13.74 31.98 -15.64
N ASN A 20 -13.80 32.68 -14.50
CA ASN A 20 -12.66 32.89 -13.62
C ASN A 20 -12.03 31.53 -13.20
N PRO A 21 -10.75 31.29 -13.43
CA PRO A 21 -10.10 30.02 -13.11
C PRO A 21 -9.79 29.81 -11.63
N ASN A 22 -9.77 30.87 -10.79
CA ASN A 22 -9.43 30.77 -9.36
C ASN A 22 -10.25 29.73 -8.58
N PRO A 23 -11.60 29.65 -8.74
CA PRO A 23 -12.38 28.61 -8.05
C PRO A 23 -12.02 27.18 -8.51
N VAL A 24 -11.62 27.02 -9.76
CA VAL A 24 -11.23 25.71 -10.31
C VAL A 24 -9.87 25.28 -9.75
N ALA A 25 -8.91 26.19 -9.71
CA ALA A 25 -7.59 25.95 -9.08
C ALA A 25 -7.74 25.59 -7.59
N ALA A 26 -8.55 26.36 -6.85
CA ALA A 26 -8.82 26.07 -5.44
C ALA A 26 -9.47 24.68 -5.25
N ALA A 27 -10.44 24.32 -6.09
CA ALA A 27 -11.07 23.02 -6.04
C ALA A 27 -10.09 21.87 -6.40
N ALA A 28 -9.16 22.08 -7.31
CA ALA A 28 -8.13 21.12 -7.65
C ALA A 28 -7.16 20.90 -6.48
N ARG A 29 -6.69 21.98 -5.82
CA ARG A 29 -5.85 21.87 -4.62
C ARG A 29 -6.57 21.16 -3.47
N ALA A 30 -7.85 21.43 -3.29
CA ALA A 30 -8.67 20.75 -2.27
C ALA A 30 -8.82 19.24 -2.52
N GLN A 31 -8.59 18.78 -3.74
CA GLN A 31 -8.53 17.36 -4.11
C GLN A 31 -7.12 16.77 -4.03
N GLY A 32 -6.15 17.49 -3.46
CA GLY A 32 -4.78 17.06 -3.32
C GLY A 32 -3.97 17.13 -4.62
N ILE A 33 -4.39 17.92 -5.60
CA ILE A 33 -3.60 18.18 -6.80
C ILE A 33 -2.57 19.27 -6.49
N ILE A 34 -1.28 18.96 -6.68
CA ILE A 34 -0.20 19.94 -6.57
C ILE A 34 -0.12 20.72 -7.87
N ILE A 35 -0.22 22.05 -7.80
CA ILE A 35 -0.20 22.92 -8.98
C ILE A 35 1.08 23.75 -8.96
N TYR A 36 1.87 23.65 -10.01
CA TYR A 36 3.03 24.49 -10.31
C TYR A 36 2.64 25.48 -11.41
N CYS A 37 2.95 26.75 -11.19
CA CYS A 37 2.71 27.81 -12.14
C CYS A 37 4.04 28.42 -12.61
N ILE A 38 4.28 28.37 -13.92
CA ILE A 38 5.45 28.99 -14.56
C ILE A 38 4.93 30.16 -15.39
N GLY A 39 5.25 31.37 -14.90
CA GLY A 39 4.86 32.61 -15.55
C GLY A 39 5.73 32.90 -16.75
N LEU A 40 5.13 33.02 -17.92
CA LEU A 40 5.80 33.45 -19.15
C LEU A 40 5.36 34.84 -19.48
N ILE A 41 6.32 35.71 -19.90
CA ILE A 41 5.99 37.09 -20.31
C ILE A 41 5.19 37.00 -21.61
N GLY A 42 3.92 37.40 -21.55
CA GLY A 42 3.08 37.68 -22.71
C GLY A 42 3.26 39.13 -23.21
N ALA A 43 2.43 39.51 -24.22
CA ALA A 43 2.45 40.90 -24.75
C ALA A 43 2.10 41.97 -23.70
N ASP A 44 1.25 41.59 -22.75
CA ASP A 44 0.73 42.45 -21.68
C ASP A 44 1.43 42.23 -20.32
N GLY A 45 2.45 41.38 -20.30
CA GLY A 45 3.21 41.02 -19.09
C GLY A 45 2.84 39.69 -18.52
N VAL A 46 3.05 39.53 -17.21
CA VAL A 46 2.65 38.37 -16.41
C VAL A 46 2.00 38.84 -15.12
N ASP A 47 0.92 38.25 -14.68
CA ASP A 47 0.28 38.56 -13.40
C ASP A 47 0.70 37.59 -12.30
N PRO A 48 1.69 37.94 -11.46
CA PRO A 48 2.18 37.09 -10.38
C PRO A 48 1.10 36.78 -9.33
N ALA A 49 0.19 37.73 -9.05
CA ALA A 49 -0.84 37.50 -8.02
C ALA A 49 -1.80 36.40 -8.42
N VAL A 50 -2.17 36.34 -9.69
CA VAL A 50 -3.04 35.30 -10.22
C VAL A 50 -2.34 33.95 -10.19
N LEU A 51 -1.05 33.88 -10.56
CA LEU A 51 -0.28 32.64 -10.53
C LEU A 51 -0.12 32.09 -9.11
N ASN A 52 0.10 32.96 -8.14
CA ASN A 52 0.17 32.63 -6.71
C ASN A 52 -1.20 32.09 -6.23
N ASP A 53 -2.32 32.70 -6.64
CA ASP A 53 -3.66 32.23 -6.32
C ASP A 53 -3.95 30.83 -6.86
N TRP A 54 -3.33 30.43 -7.98
CA TRP A 54 -3.55 29.13 -8.61
C TRP A 54 -2.61 28.05 -8.07
N ALA A 55 -1.37 28.42 -7.75
CA ALA A 55 -0.36 27.46 -7.31
C ALA A 55 -0.67 26.87 -5.94
N THR A 56 0.00 25.77 -5.63
CA THR A 56 -0.04 25.18 -4.29
C THR A 56 0.93 25.93 -3.37
N ASP A 57 0.52 26.21 -2.14
CA ASP A 57 1.39 26.80 -1.13
C ASP A 57 2.54 25.85 -0.69
N PRO A 58 3.73 26.36 -0.40
CA PRO A 58 4.15 27.76 -0.47
C PRO A 58 4.52 28.17 -1.91
N ASP A 59 4.14 29.40 -2.30
CA ASP A 59 4.39 29.95 -3.64
C ASP A 59 5.85 29.86 -4.06
N GLY A 60 6.77 30.14 -3.13
CA GLY A 60 8.20 30.08 -3.41
C GLY A 60 8.75 28.77 -3.94
N SER A 61 7.99 27.68 -3.77
CA SER A 61 8.33 26.33 -4.28
C SER A 61 7.51 25.93 -5.50
N HIS A 62 6.40 26.63 -5.78
CA HIS A 62 5.44 26.21 -6.79
C HIS A 62 5.18 27.29 -7.86
N VAL A 63 5.73 28.49 -7.71
CA VAL A 63 5.61 29.58 -8.68
C VAL A 63 6.99 30.05 -9.11
N ALA A 64 7.22 30.10 -10.43
CA ALA A 64 8.38 30.75 -11.02
C ALA A 64 7.91 31.78 -12.03
N ILE A 65 8.35 33.04 -11.88
CA ILE A 65 7.97 34.13 -12.75
C ILE A 65 9.16 34.48 -13.65
N THR A 66 9.00 34.26 -14.94
CA THR A 66 10.07 34.47 -15.92
C THR A 66 11.41 33.86 -15.46
N PRO A 67 11.40 32.57 -15.11
CA PRO A 67 12.56 31.96 -14.51
C PRO A 67 13.77 32.01 -15.44
N ASP A 68 14.95 32.21 -14.89
CA ASP A 68 16.18 31.90 -15.60
C ASP A 68 16.40 30.38 -15.69
N ASP A 69 17.46 29.97 -16.39
CA ASP A 69 17.73 28.52 -16.61
C ASP A 69 17.95 27.76 -15.29
N ALA A 70 18.55 28.41 -14.27
CA ALA A 70 18.82 27.77 -12.98
C ALA A 70 17.55 27.65 -12.15
N GLU A 71 16.71 28.66 -12.08
CA GLU A 71 15.41 28.62 -11.40
C GLU A 71 14.48 27.58 -12.03
N LEU A 72 14.53 27.44 -13.35
CA LEU A 72 13.74 26.46 -14.07
C LEU A 72 14.26 25.05 -13.80
N GLU A 73 15.58 24.85 -13.73
CA GLU A 73 16.19 23.57 -13.38
C GLU A 73 15.82 23.14 -11.96
N ASP A 74 15.89 24.04 -10.99
CA ASP A 74 15.51 23.79 -9.58
C ASP A 74 14.02 23.42 -9.47
N LEU A 75 13.15 24.15 -10.16
CA LEU A 75 11.71 23.86 -10.17
C LEU A 75 11.40 22.48 -10.78
N PHE A 76 12.07 22.11 -11.86
CA PHE A 76 11.90 20.77 -12.44
C PHE A 76 12.54 19.67 -11.59
N ALA A 77 13.61 19.96 -10.84
CA ALA A 77 14.17 19.02 -9.89
C ALA A 77 13.19 18.73 -8.73
N ASP A 78 12.57 19.77 -8.18
CA ASP A 78 11.53 19.65 -7.14
C ASP A 78 10.30 18.90 -7.66
N LEU A 79 9.86 19.19 -8.88
CA LEU A 79 8.77 18.50 -9.54
C LEU A 79 9.10 17.01 -9.71
N ALA A 80 10.30 16.69 -10.20
CA ALA A 80 10.75 15.31 -10.36
C ALA A 80 10.81 14.57 -9.02
N ALA A 81 11.28 15.22 -7.96
CA ALA A 81 11.32 14.66 -6.61
C ALA A 81 9.91 14.34 -6.08
N ASN A 82 8.94 15.21 -6.32
CA ASN A 82 7.54 14.99 -5.93
C ASN A 82 6.86 13.87 -6.73
N ILE A 83 7.16 13.76 -8.03
CA ILE A 83 6.61 12.69 -8.88
C ILE A 83 7.23 11.34 -8.57
N SER A 84 8.52 11.31 -8.18
CA SER A 84 9.26 10.08 -7.89
C SER A 84 9.10 9.61 -6.44
N LYS A 85 8.30 10.31 -5.64
CA LYS A 85 8.08 9.94 -4.24
C LYS A 85 7.37 8.59 -4.16
N PRO A 86 7.87 7.64 -3.35
CA PRO A 86 7.17 6.39 -3.11
C PRO A 86 5.77 6.62 -2.54
N GLY A 87 4.83 5.75 -2.86
CA GLY A 87 3.48 5.78 -2.28
C GLY A 87 3.46 5.38 -0.80
N ALA A 88 4.44 4.56 -0.38
CA ALA A 88 4.65 4.15 1.01
C ALA A 88 6.13 3.87 1.28
N THR A 89 6.60 4.28 2.46
CA THR A 89 7.96 4.02 2.95
C THR A 89 7.93 3.42 4.35
N ASN A 90 8.99 2.68 4.71
CA ASN A 90 9.11 2.02 6.01
C ASN A 90 7.88 1.20 6.40
N ILE A 91 7.37 0.43 5.45
CA ILE A 91 6.18 -0.39 5.63
C ILE A 91 6.49 -1.50 6.62
N VAL A 92 5.63 -1.67 7.61
CA VAL A 92 5.65 -2.77 8.57
C VAL A 92 4.28 -3.43 8.59
N LEU A 93 4.28 -4.73 8.34
CA LEU A 93 3.11 -5.58 8.47
C LEU A 93 3.39 -6.64 9.53
N ASP A 94 2.54 -6.69 10.55
CA ASP A 94 2.54 -7.74 11.56
C ASP A 94 1.29 -8.59 11.38
N GLU A 95 1.49 -9.87 11.08
CA GLU A 95 0.45 -10.88 10.90
C GLU A 95 0.42 -11.79 12.10
N VAL A 96 -0.75 -11.98 12.70
CA VAL A 96 -1.01 -12.96 13.76
C VAL A 96 -2.04 -13.96 13.24
N VAL A 97 -1.64 -15.21 13.09
CA VAL A 97 -2.57 -16.26 12.69
C VAL A 97 -3.44 -16.70 13.86
N ASN A 98 -4.66 -17.16 13.53
CA ASN A 98 -5.59 -17.71 14.51
C ASN A 98 -4.92 -18.81 15.35
N PRO A 99 -5.17 -18.89 16.66
CA PRO A 99 -4.55 -19.87 17.57
C PRO A 99 -4.74 -21.35 17.17
N ASP A 100 -5.73 -21.64 16.34
CA ASP A 100 -5.90 -22.98 15.77
C ASP A 100 -4.84 -23.36 14.73
N PHE A 101 -3.96 -22.42 14.35
CA PHE A 101 -2.90 -22.64 13.36
C PHE A 101 -1.53 -22.26 13.91
N VAL A 102 -0.49 -22.84 13.31
CA VAL A 102 0.90 -22.40 13.47
C VAL A 102 1.53 -22.17 12.10
N ILE A 103 2.40 -21.19 12.00
CA ILE A 103 3.19 -20.92 10.80
C ILE A 103 4.31 -21.95 10.75
N THR A 104 4.43 -22.69 9.64
CA THR A 104 5.47 -23.71 9.46
C THR A 104 6.65 -23.22 8.65
N SER A 105 6.40 -22.35 7.69
CA SER A 105 7.45 -21.72 6.87
C SER A 105 6.95 -20.43 6.22
N ILE A 106 7.89 -19.60 5.78
CA ILE A 106 7.64 -18.37 5.03
C ILE A 106 8.43 -18.50 3.72
N ALA A 107 7.76 -18.25 2.58
CA ALA A 107 8.42 -18.15 1.29
C ALA A 107 9.16 -16.81 1.18
N MET A 108 10.09 -16.71 0.25
CA MET A 108 10.77 -15.45 -0.02
C MET A 108 9.75 -14.44 -0.57
N PRO A 109 9.56 -13.28 0.09
CA PRO A 109 8.65 -12.27 -0.42
C PRO A 109 9.16 -11.66 -1.72
N THR A 110 8.26 -11.17 -2.55
CA THR A 110 8.65 -10.48 -3.81
C THR A 110 9.39 -9.18 -3.54
N LYS A 111 9.16 -8.57 -2.36
CA LYS A 111 9.82 -7.33 -1.92
C LYS A 111 9.94 -7.30 -0.40
N GLY A 112 11.04 -6.71 0.09
CA GLY A 112 11.28 -6.58 1.53
C GLY A 112 11.79 -7.85 2.20
N VAL A 113 11.63 -7.92 3.51
CA VAL A 113 12.10 -9.04 4.34
C VAL A 113 10.99 -9.48 5.29
N ALA A 114 10.69 -10.77 5.28
CA ALA A 114 9.75 -11.38 6.21
C ALA A 114 10.47 -12.30 7.18
N SER A 115 10.02 -12.31 8.43
CA SER A 115 10.57 -13.16 9.48
C SER A 115 9.47 -13.68 10.41
N MET A 116 9.64 -14.89 10.89
CA MET A 116 8.80 -15.48 11.92
C MET A 116 9.24 -14.94 13.29
N ILE A 117 8.34 -14.29 14.01
CA ILE A 117 8.57 -13.75 15.35
C ILE A 117 8.20 -14.80 16.39
N SER A 118 7.14 -15.54 16.14
CA SER A 118 6.66 -16.66 16.96
C SER A 118 6.01 -17.71 16.05
N PRO A 119 5.62 -18.88 16.59
CA PRO A 119 4.86 -19.87 15.80
C PRO A 119 3.54 -19.35 15.22
N THR A 120 3.00 -18.27 15.76
CA THR A 120 1.72 -17.68 15.31
C THR A 120 1.87 -16.27 14.78
N THR A 121 3.07 -15.71 14.75
CA THR A 121 3.28 -14.29 14.36
C THR A 121 4.43 -14.18 13.38
N LEU A 122 4.21 -13.49 12.28
CA LEU A 122 5.24 -13.06 11.36
C LEU A 122 5.26 -11.53 11.25
N LYS A 123 6.43 -11.01 10.90
CA LYS A 123 6.64 -9.60 10.56
C LYS A 123 7.20 -9.50 9.16
N TRP A 124 6.64 -8.62 8.36
CA TRP A 124 7.13 -8.28 7.03
C TRP A 124 7.44 -6.80 6.95
N THR A 125 8.64 -6.46 6.49
CA THR A 125 9.08 -5.07 6.32
C THR A 125 9.47 -4.82 4.88
N ILE A 126 9.05 -3.66 4.35
CA ILE A 126 9.36 -3.21 3.00
C ILE A 126 9.83 -1.76 3.07
N ASP A 127 11.01 -1.46 2.53
CA ASP A 127 11.58 -0.11 2.61
C ASP A 127 10.73 0.92 1.88
N ARG A 128 10.22 0.55 0.70
CA ARG A 128 9.39 1.43 -0.13
C ARG A 128 8.55 0.65 -1.12
N LEU A 129 7.36 1.18 -1.42
CA LEU A 129 6.42 0.63 -2.39
C LEU A 129 5.74 1.78 -3.15
N GLY A 130 5.34 1.55 -4.39
CA GLY A 130 4.63 2.55 -5.19
C GLY A 130 5.53 3.60 -5.81
N VAL A 131 6.81 3.28 -6.07
CA VAL A 131 7.72 4.14 -6.88
C VAL A 131 7.26 4.18 -8.33
N THR A 132 6.70 3.08 -8.81
CA THR A 132 6.04 2.98 -10.11
C THR A 132 4.55 2.72 -9.90
N ALA A 133 3.71 3.21 -10.82
CA ALA A 133 2.26 2.99 -10.76
C ALA A 133 1.94 1.49 -10.64
N ASN A 134 1.03 1.14 -9.72
CA ASN A 134 0.57 -0.23 -9.49
C ASN A 134 1.66 -1.20 -9.01
N GLU A 135 2.68 -0.73 -8.30
CA GLU A 135 3.66 -1.61 -7.68
C GLU A 135 3.03 -2.34 -6.49
N GLY A 136 3.05 -3.67 -6.51
CA GLY A 136 2.58 -4.54 -5.44
C GLY A 136 3.72 -5.36 -4.83
N ALA A 137 3.48 -5.92 -3.66
CA ALA A 137 4.35 -6.90 -3.03
C ALA A 137 3.54 -8.08 -2.50
N THR A 138 4.10 -9.29 -2.63
CA THR A 138 3.45 -10.53 -2.23
C THR A 138 4.32 -11.28 -1.24
N LEU A 139 3.69 -11.79 -0.20
CA LEU A 139 4.26 -12.70 0.78
C LEU A 139 3.39 -13.96 0.86
N GLU A 140 4.04 -15.12 0.76
CA GLU A 140 3.41 -16.41 0.98
C GLU A 140 3.96 -17.05 2.26
N PHE A 141 3.09 -17.63 3.06
CA PHE A 141 3.49 -18.45 4.18
C PHE A 141 2.61 -19.68 4.33
N PHE A 142 3.13 -20.69 4.99
CA PHE A 142 2.50 -21.99 5.17
C PHE A 142 2.04 -22.14 6.62
N ILE A 143 0.81 -22.58 6.79
CA ILE A 143 0.24 -22.82 8.11
C ILE A 143 -0.14 -24.28 8.27
N LYS A 144 -0.13 -24.75 9.51
CA LYS A 144 -0.60 -26.07 9.91
C LYS A 144 -1.68 -25.91 10.97
N HIS A 145 -2.79 -26.60 10.80
CA HIS A 145 -3.82 -26.71 11.83
C HIS A 145 -3.30 -27.51 13.03
N VAL A 146 -3.49 -26.95 14.21
CA VAL A 146 -3.11 -27.57 15.51
C VAL A 146 -4.29 -27.62 16.49
N GLY A 147 -5.42 -27.01 16.12
CA GLY A 147 -6.65 -27.07 16.88
C GLY A 147 -7.26 -28.50 16.86
N THR A 148 -8.21 -28.74 17.74
CA THR A 148 -8.84 -30.05 17.87
C THR A 148 -10.27 -30.11 17.32
N THR A 149 -10.80 -28.98 16.87
CA THR A 149 -12.18 -28.86 16.40
C THR A 149 -12.22 -28.68 14.90
N PRO A 150 -13.03 -29.50 14.16
CA PRO A 150 -13.24 -29.30 12.73
C PRO A 150 -14.13 -28.07 12.47
N GLY A 151 -14.24 -27.70 11.19
CA GLY A 151 -15.14 -26.65 10.71
C GLY A 151 -14.40 -25.54 9.97
N THR A 152 -15.15 -24.54 9.56
CA THR A 152 -14.58 -23.35 8.90
C THR A 152 -13.88 -22.47 9.94
N LYS A 153 -12.61 -22.19 9.70
CA LYS A 153 -11.75 -21.38 10.58
C LYS A 153 -11.28 -20.14 9.85
N LEU A 154 -11.27 -19.00 10.54
CA LEU A 154 -10.51 -17.83 10.08
C LEU A 154 -9.02 -18.14 10.14
N VAL A 155 -8.26 -17.74 9.14
CA VAL A 155 -6.79 -17.93 9.14
C VAL A 155 -6.13 -16.89 10.03
N ASN A 156 -6.56 -15.64 9.93
CA ASN A 156 -5.95 -14.53 10.65
C ASN A 156 -6.68 -14.27 11.97
N GLU A 157 -5.93 -13.98 13.02
CA GLU A 157 -6.40 -13.34 14.24
C GLU A 157 -6.39 -11.82 14.07
N SER A 158 -5.28 -11.30 13.54
CA SER A 158 -5.13 -9.88 13.23
C SER A 158 -4.02 -9.63 12.22
N ILE A 159 -4.21 -8.60 11.40
CA ILE A 159 -3.17 -8.03 10.54
C ILE A 159 -3.09 -6.54 10.87
N THR A 160 -1.88 -6.07 11.19
CA THR A 160 -1.63 -4.64 11.36
C THR A 160 -0.67 -4.14 10.30
N TYR A 161 -0.94 -2.95 9.80
CA TYR A 161 -0.14 -2.27 8.78
C TYR A 161 0.22 -0.87 9.26
N THR A 162 1.46 -0.48 9.06
CA THR A 162 1.93 0.89 9.28
C THR A 162 2.95 1.27 8.22
N ASP A 163 2.99 2.55 7.86
CA ASP A 163 4.01 3.18 7.04
C ASP A 163 4.23 4.63 7.49
N ASP A 164 5.23 5.30 6.93
CA ASP A 164 5.54 6.69 7.27
C ASP A 164 4.50 7.68 6.71
N GLU A 165 3.81 7.34 5.65
CA GLU A 165 2.79 8.16 5.00
C GLU A 165 1.40 8.03 5.66
N HIS A 166 1.26 7.12 6.65
CA HIS A 166 0.01 6.85 7.37
C HIS A 166 -1.12 6.37 6.45
N ASN A 167 -0.77 5.60 5.41
CA ASN A 167 -1.75 4.98 4.54
C ASN A 167 -2.60 3.96 5.31
N LEU A 168 -3.83 3.78 4.87
CA LEU A 168 -4.72 2.73 5.38
C LEU A 168 -4.70 1.55 4.41
N ALA A 169 -4.42 0.37 4.93
CA ALA A 169 -4.50 -0.88 4.20
C ALA A 169 -5.60 -1.77 4.79
N THR A 170 -6.33 -2.46 3.92
CA THR A 170 -7.32 -3.47 4.31
C THR A 170 -6.90 -4.81 3.75
N PHE A 171 -7.02 -5.84 4.56
CA PHE A 171 -6.65 -7.21 4.19
C PHE A 171 -7.90 -8.09 4.19
N PRO A 172 -8.00 -9.07 3.28
CA PRO A 172 -9.09 -10.03 3.30
C PRO A 172 -8.99 -10.90 4.56
N GLU A 173 -10.14 -11.35 5.04
CA GLU A 173 -10.24 -12.33 6.13
C GLU A 173 -10.53 -13.73 5.55
N PRO A 174 -9.49 -14.48 5.21
CA PRO A 174 -9.64 -15.77 4.59
C PRO A 174 -10.06 -16.85 5.58
N THR A 175 -10.78 -17.84 5.07
CA THR A 175 -11.21 -19.00 5.85
C THR A 175 -10.70 -20.29 5.23
N VAL A 176 -10.44 -21.27 6.08
CA VAL A 176 -10.07 -22.62 5.70
C VAL A 176 -11.07 -23.60 6.32
N GLN A 177 -11.53 -24.55 5.51
CA GLN A 177 -12.32 -25.68 5.99
C GLN A 177 -11.35 -26.73 6.54
N VAL A 178 -11.47 -27.03 7.81
CA VAL A 178 -10.68 -28.06 8.49
C VAL A 178 -11.56 -29.27 8.76
N ASP A 179 -11.17 -30.42 8.23
CA ASP A 179 -11.78 -31.71 8.50
C ASP A 179 -10.83 -32.53 9.37
N CYS A 180 -11.12 -32.61 10.66
CA CYS A 180 -10.43 -33.56 11.53
C CYS A 180 -11.06 -34.93 11.28
N GLY A 181 -10.30 -35.91 10.80
CA GLY A 181 -10.78 -37.28 10.58
C GLY A 181 -11.49 -37.80 11.82
N VAL A 182 -12.60 -38.48 11.62
CA VAL A 182 -13.34 -39.14 12.70
C VAL A 182 -12.41 -40.16 13.34
N ILE A 183 -12.10 -39.99 14.61
CA ILE A 183 -11.46 -41.05 15.40
C ILE A 183 -12.51 -42.12 15.56
N VAL A 184 -12.49 -43.11 14.68
CA VAL A 184 -13.27 -44.34 14.90
C VAL A 184 -12.56 -45.10 16.00
N THR A 185 -13.06 -44.99 17.24
CA THR A 185 -12.68 -45.93 18.29
C THR A 185 -13.19 -47.30 17.84
N PRO A 186 -12.33 -48.25 17.49
CA PRO A 186 -12.79 -49.59 17.17
C PRO A 186 -13.44 -50.19 18.41
N GLU A 187 -14.63 -50.78 18.25
CA GLU A 187 -15.15 -51.69 19.26
C GLU A 187 -14.07 -52.74 19.55
N PRO A 188 -13.93 -53.20 20.81
CA PRO A 188 -12.89 -54.13 21.19
C PRO A 188 -13.06 -55.44 20.43
N CYS A 189 -12.32 -55.61 19.35
CA CYS A 189 -12.14 -56.87 18.67
C CYS A 189 -11.09 -57.72 19.39
N PRO A 190 -11.22 -59.04 19.41
CA PRO A 190 -10.34 -59.94 20.17
C PRO A 190 -8.92 -60.12 19.61
N ALA A 191 -8.47 -59.26 18.70
CA ALA A 191 -7.09 -59.22 18.23
C ALA A 191 -6.65 -57.75 18.07
N PRO A 192 -5.43 -57.39 18.46
CA PRO A 192 -4.94 -56.01 18.31
C PRO A 192 -4.72 -55.73 16.80
N VAL A 193 -5.49 -54.80 16.28
CA VAL A 193 -5.19 -54.14 14.99
C VAL A 193 -4.45 -52.86 15.30
N GLU A 194 -3.20 -52.74 14.87
CA GLU A 194 -2.49 -51.48 14.91
C GLU A 194 -3.18 -50.52 13.93
N VAL A 195 -3.92 -49.56 14.48
CA VAL A 195 -4.42 -48.42 13.72
C VAL A 195 -3.46 -47.27 13.96
N SER A 196 -2.73 -46.85 12.93
CA SER A 196 -1.97 -45.65 12.98
C SER A 196 -2.95 -44.45 13.03
N LEU A 197 -2.97 -43.75 14.15
CA LEU A 197 -3.70 -42.48 14.29
C LEU A 197 -2.92 -41.42 13.52
N GLU A 198 -3.26 -41.20 12.28
CA GLU A 198 -2.85 -39.95 11.60
C GLU A 198 -3.68 -38.80 12.18
N GLY A 199 -3.09 -37.97 13.00
CA GLY A 199 -3.73 -36.74 13.49
C GLY A 199 -4.06 -35.81 12.32
N CYS A 200 -4.89 -34.82 12.55
CA CYS A 200 -5.20 -33.78 11.56
C CYS A 200 -3.91 -33.20 10.98
N GLN A 201 -3.52 -33.66 9.81
CA GLN A 201 -2.27 -33.28 9.15
C GLN A 201 -2.58 -32.71 7.77
N ASP A 202 -3.27 -31.59 7.74
CA ASP A 202 -3.35 -30.85 6.49
C ASP A 202 -2.53 -29.57 6.59
N SER A 203 -1.46 -29.52 5.80
CA SER A 203 -0.76 -28.28 5.55
C SER A 203 -1.48 -27.55 4.42
N VAL A 204 -2.03 -26.41 4.68
CA VAL A 204 -2.66 -25.56 3.68
C VAL A 204 -1.67 -24.46 3.30
N VAL A 205 -1.38 -24.35 1.99
CA VAL A 205 -0.66 -23.21 1.45
C VAL A 205 -1.62 -22.04 1.41
N TYR A 206 -1.28 -20.98 2.12
CA TYR A 206 -2.09 -19.79 2.15
C TYR A 206 -1.32 -18.62 1.55
N ASN A 207 -1.92 -18.01 0.54
CA ASN A 207 -1.41 -16.77 -0.06
C ASN A 207 -2.04 -15.59 0.68
N VAL A 208 -1.26 -14.86 1.46
CA VAL A 208 -1.68 -13.57 2.03
C VAL A 208 -1.74 -12.61 0.85
N GLY A 209 -2.92 -12.40 0.31
CA GLY A 209 -3.19 -11.67 -0.92
C GLY A 209 -2.23 -10.50 -1.20
N ASP A 210 -2.12 -10.18 -2.45
CA ASP A 210 -1.28 -9.08 -2.91
C ASP A 210 -1.66 -7.79 -2.17
N VAL A 211 -0.69 -7.16 -1.50
CA VAL A 211 -0.88 -5.82 -0.95
C VAL A 211 -0.82 -4.85 -2.13
N TYR A 212 -1.98 -4.49 -2.65
CA TYR A 212 -2.10 -3.44 -3.64
C TYR A 212 -2.33 -2.13 -2.90
N LEU A 213 -1.34 -1.25 -2.94
CA LEU A 213 -1.59 0.16 -2.73
C LEU A 213 -2.19 0.68 -4.03
N GLU A 214 -3.52 0.86 -4.04
CA GLU A 214 -4.16 1.60 -5.13
C GLU A 214 -3.65 3.03 -5.10
N SER A 215 -2.87 3.33 -6.07
CA SER A 215 -2.29 4.64 -6.34
C SER A 215 -3.24 5.53 -7.14
#